data_a69ffd0efc5072e0bb120e0703fb4af7
#
_entry.id   a69ffd0efc5072e0bb120e0703fb4af7
#
_cell.length_a   1.000
_cell.length_b   1.000
_cell.length_c   1.000
_cell.angle_alpha   90.00
_cell.angle_beta   90.00
_cell.angle_gamma   90.00
#
_symmetry.space_group_name_H-M   'P 1'
#
loop_
_entity.id
_entity.type
_entity.pdbx_description
1 polymer ?
#
loop_
_entity_poly.entity_id
_entity_poly.type
_entity_poly.pdbx_seq_one_letter_code
_entity_poly.pdbx_strand_id
1 'polypeptide(L)'
;MELTTTQKRQRLLTMIFGAIAIFFTGYPHVWSIYQPYVMEQAGWSQTAASMCFYLALSTFVFGNIIGGRLQDKYNPKIVVWIGGGIFAVGILASAFLIVPSPLPMYVTYGVMQGFGQGLIYTVIISTVQKWFPGRTGFASGVVVTANGLCGFFLAPISRKILQAEGPGKTFLIIGATITVSWILCGIFFSAPDKEWRRKAEQALREQ
;
A
#
# COMPACT_ATOMS: atom_id res chain seq x y z
N MET A 1 -1.95 22.19 -23.10
CA MET A 1 -0.51 21.80 -23.17
C MET A 1 -0.41 20.33 -23.54
N GLU A 2 0.27 19.98 -24.63
CA GLU A 2 0.42 18.56 -25.03
C GLU A 2 1.57 17.89 -24.30
N LEU A 3 1.31 16.68 -23.80
CA LEU A 3 2.33 15.80 -23.22
C LEU A 3 3.21 15.19 -24.33
N THR A 4 4.51 15.14 -24.12
CA THR A 4 5.40 14.36 -24.99
C THR A 4 5.04 12.85 -24.92
N THR A 5 5.44 12.08 -25.91
CA THR A 5 5.18 10.63 -25.95
C THR A 5 5.74 9.94 -24.70
N THR A 6 6.93 10.33 -24.26
CA THR A 6 7.57 9.82 -23.04
C THR A 6 6.74 10.15 -21.78
N GLN A 7 6.24 11.38 -21.65
CA GLN A 7 5.40 11.79 -20.53
C GLN A 7 4.04 11.09 -20.52
N LYS A 8 3.41 10.86 -21.69
CA LYS A 8 2.18 10.07 -21.81
C LYS A 8 2.39 8.65 -21.28
N ARG A 9 3.51 8.02 -21.66
CA ARG A 9 3.88 6.68 -21.19
C ARG A 9 4.13 6.67 -19.69
N GLN A 10 4.91 7.60 -19.14
CA GLN A 10 5.20 7.70 -17.71
C GLN A 10 3.94 7.91 -16.88
N ARG A 11 3.03 8.79 -17.34
CA ARG A 11 1.73 9.02 -16.70
C ARG A 11 0.91 7.73 -16.61
N LEU A 12 0.82 6.98 -17.72
CA LEU A 12 0.06 5.74 -17.78
C LEU A 12 0.69 4.67 -16.86
N LEU A 13 2.00 4.48 -16.94
CA LEU A 13 2.71 3.52 -16.09
C LEU A 13 2.58 3.86 -14.60
N THR A 14 2.72 5.13 -14.23
CA THR A 14 2.55 5.57 -12.84
C THR A 14 1.14 5.31 -12.34
N MET A 15 0.11 5.52 -13.16
CA MET A 15 -1.26 5.23 -12.78
C MET A 15 -1.51 3.73 -12.63
N ILE A 16 -1.05 2.90 -13.57
CA ILE A 16 -1.27 1.44 -13.55
C ILE A 16 -0.52 0.81 -12.37
N PHE A 17 0.78 1.01 -12.28
CA PHE A 17 1.58 0.41 -11.21
C PHE A 17 1.29 1.01 -9.84
N GLY A 18 0.92 2.30 -9.79
CA GLY A 18 0.39 2.93 -8.59
C GLY A 18 -0.92 2.31 -8.13
N ALA A 19 -1.87 2.06 -9.04
CA ALA A 19 -3.13 1.40 -8.72
C ALA A 19 -2.92 -0.05 -8.24
N ILE A 20 -1.99 -0.79 -8.85
CA ILE A 20 -1.62 -2.15 -8.40
C ILE A 20 -1.02 -2.11 -6.98
N ALA A 21 -0.12 -1.18 -6.70
CA ALA A 21 0.47 -1.06 -5.37
C ALA A 21 -0.59 -0.65 -4.33
N ILE A 22 -1.46 0.31 -4.67
CA ILE A 22 -2.57 0.73 -3.80
C ILE A 22 -3.60 -0.38 -3.59
N PHE A 23 -3.84 -1.24 -4.59
CA PHE A 23 -4.68 -2.43 -4.40
C PHE A 23 -4.21 -3.25 -3.20
N PHE A 24 -2.91 -3.54 -3.11
CA PHE A 24 -2.37 -4.32 -2.00
C PHE A 24 -2.32 -3.57 -0.67
N THR A 25 -2.40 -2.24 -0.65
CA THR A 25 -2.58 -1.51 0.61
C THR A 25 -3.96 -1.74 1.25
N GLY A 26 -4.90 -2.33 0.54
CA GLY A 26 -6.16 -2.82 1.10
C GLY A 26 -6.06 -4.14 1.89
N TYR A 27 -4.89 -4.80 1.89
CA TYR A 27 -4.68 -6.09 2.53
C TYR A 27 -5.06 -6.16 4.02
N PRO A 28 -4.83 -5.16 4.89
CA PRO A 28 -5.28 -5.21 6.27
C PRO A 28 -6.78 -5.41 6.47
N HIS A 29 -7.60 -4.99 5.50
CA HIS A 29 -9.05 -5.20 5.56
C HIS A 29 -9.44 -6.69 5.48
N VAL A 30 -8.53 -7.54 5.03
CA VAL A 30 -8.71 -9.01 4.97
C VAL A 30 -8.35 -9.68 6.31
N TRP A 31 -7.85 -8.92 7.32
CA TRP A 31 -7.47 -9.44 8.62
C TRP A 31 -8.53 -10.29 9.29
N SER A 32 -9.80 -9.91 9.17
CA SER A 32 -10.92 -10.66 9.72
C SER A 32 -10.99 -12.13 9.27
N ILE A 33 -10.41 -12.46 8.12
CA ILE A 33 -10.31 -13.83 7.59
C ILE A 33 -9.14 -14.58 8.22
N TYR A 34 -8.02 -13.88 8.48
CA TYR A 34 -6.83 -14.47 9.10
C TYR A 34 -6.99 -14.68 10.60
N GLN A 35 -7.70 -13.78 11.25
CA GLN A 35 -7.82 -13.70 12.70
C GLN A 35 -8.20 -15.04 13.37
N PRO A 36 -9.22 -15.79 12.94
CA PRO A 36 -9.56 -17.08 13.57
C PRO A 36 -8.40 -18.10 13.48
N TYR A 37 -7.73 -18.18 12.34
CA TYR A 37 -6.61 -19.13 12.14
C TYR A 37 -5.38 -18.77 12.97
N VAL A 38 -5.09 -17.47 13.11
CA VAL A 38 -3.99 -16.99 13.96
C VAL A 38 -4.30 -17.24 15.43
N MET A 39 -5.56 -17.02 15.85
CA MET A 39 -6.00 -17.32 17.22
C MET A 39 -5.88 -18.82 17.54
N GLU A 40 -6.31 -19.68 16.64
CA GLU A 40 -6.24 -21.13 16.81
C GLU A 40 -4.78 -21.61 16.89
N GLN A 41 -3.93 -21.13 15.98
CA GLN A 41 -2.53 -21.53 15.93
C GLN A 41 -1.70 -21.04 17.13
N ALA A 42 -1.93 -19.81 17.58
CA ALA A 42 -1.12 -19.16 18.62
C ALA A 42 -1.75 -19.18 20.02
N GLY A 43 -3.00 -19.63 20.13
CA GLY A 43 -3.76 -19.62 21.39
C GLY A 43 -4.15 -18.23 21.87
N TRP A 44 -4.34 -17.25 20.95
CA TRP A 44 -4.62 -15.87 21.35
C TRP A 44 -6.10 -15.63 21.66
N SER A 45 -6.34 -14.69 22.57
CA SER A 45 -7.68 -14.15 22.78
C SER A 45 -8.12 -13.29 21.59
N GLN A 46 -9.43 -13.12 21.44
CA GLN A 46 -10.03 -12.22 20.44
C GLN A 46 -9.47 -10.81 20.51
N THR A 47 -9.29 -10.29 21.73
CA THR A 47 -8.74 -8.94 21.98
C THR A 47 -7.30 -8.83 21.48
N ALA A 48 -6.44 -9.82 21.79
CA ALA A 48 -5.05 -9.83 21.33
C ALA A 48 -4.94 -9.87 19.81
N ALA A 49 -5.75 -10.70 19.15
CA ALA A 49 -5.75 -10.78 17.70
C ALA A 49 -6.30 -9.50 17.02
N SER A 50 -7.36 -8.90 17.58
CA SER A 50 -7.91 -7.64 17.05
C SER A 50 -6.95 -6.47 17.22
N MET A 51 -6.08 -6.47 18.24
CA MET A 51 -5.08 -5.43 18.46
C MET A 51 -4.10 -5.30 17.28
N CYS A 52 -3.77 -6.40 16.57
CA CYS A 52 -2.95 -6.34 15.35
C CYS A 52 -3.57 -5.39 14.30
N PHE A 53 -4.87 -5.50 14.08
CA PHE A 53 -5.60 -4.66 13.13
C PHE A 53 -5.69 -3.20 13.58
N TYR A 54 -5.99 -2.97 14.86
CA TYR A 54 -6.08 -1.60 15.39
C TYR A 54 -4.73 -0.88 15.35
N LEU A 55 -3.64 -1.58 15.67
CA LEU A 55 -2.29 -1.04 15.52
C LEU A 55 -1.95 -0.73 14.06
N ALA A 56 -2.31 -1.61 13.13
CA ALA A 56 -2.10 -1.38 11.70
C ALA A 56 -2.84 -0.12 11.22
N LEU A 57 -4.10 0.07 11.60
CA LEU A 57 -4.86 1.28 11.26
C LEU A 57 -4.27 2.54 11.89
N SER A 58 -3.87 2.48 13.16
CA SER A 58 -3.29 3.62 13.85
C SER A 58 -1.97 4.04 13.22
N THR A 59 -1.07 3.09 12.97
CA THR A 59 0.24 3.36 12.36
C THR A 59 0.13 3.77 10.88
N PHE A 60 -0.90 3.29 10.18
CA PHE A 60 -1.25 3.76 8.83
C PHE A 60 -1.51 5.28 8.81
N VAL A 61 -2.24 5.81 9.79
CA VAL A 61 -2.48 7.26 9.88
C VAL A 61 -1.16 8.03 10.04
N PHE A 62 -0.28 7.58 10.93
CA PHE A 62 1.05 8.20 11.10
C PHE A 62 1.89 8.08 9.83
N GLY A 63 1.86 6.93 9.18
CA GLY A 63 2.52 6.72 7.88
C GLY A 63 2.05 7.70 6.82
N ASN A 64 0.75 7.95 6.71
CA ASN A 64 0.17 8.93 5.79
C ASN A 64 0.69 10.35 6.05
N ILE A 65 0.71 10.79 7.30
CA ILE A 65 1.19 12.14 7.68
C ILE A 65 2.67 12.29 7.35
N ILE A 66 3.47 11.29 7.70
CA ILE A 66 4.93 11.31 7.47
C ILE A 66 5.22 11.18 5.98
N GLY A 67 4.53 10.29 5.26
CA GLY A 67 4.64 10.12 3.81
C GLY A 67 4.36 11.42 3.04
N GLY A 68 3.29 12.14 3.43
CA GLY A 68 2.97 13.44 2.88
C GLY A 68 4.12 14.45 3.03
N ARG A 69 4.70 14.55 4.23
CA ARG A 69 5.84 15.45 4.48
C ARG A 69 7.13 15.01 3.76
N LEU A 70 7.40 13.71 3.71
CA LEU A 70 8.60 13.19 3.07
C LEU A 70 8.59 13.40 1.54
N GLN A 71 7.44 13.24 0.88
CA GLN A 71 7.34 13.48 -0.56
C GLN A 71 7.55 14.96 -0.97
N ASP A 72 7.32 15.89 -0.06
CA ASP A 72 7.56 17.31 -0.32
C ASP A 72 9.05 17.65 -0.22
N LYS A 73 9.78 16.91 0.63
CA LYS A 73 11.21 17.10 0.87
C LYS A 73 12.09 16.23 -0.05
N TYR A 74 11.65 15.01 -0.33
CA TYR A 74 12.41 14.02 -1.09
C TYR A 74 11.66 13.62 -2.38
N ASN A 75 12.37 12.92 -3.28
CA ASN A 75 11.73 12.35 -4.46
C ASN A 75 10.66 11.31 -4.03
N PRO A 76 9.40 11.43 -4.50
CA PRO A 76 8.33 10.48 -4.20
C PRO A 76 8.72 9.02 -4.42
N LYS A 77 9.55 8.73 -5.42
CA LYS A 77 10.06 7.39 -5.71
C LYS A 77 10.84 6.78 -4.55
N ILE A 78 11.67 7.58 -3.87
CA ILE A 78 12.45 7.14 -2.70
C ILE A 78 11.50 6.76 -1.55
N VAL A 79 10.47 7.56 -1.32
CA VAL A 79 9.49 7.29 -0.26
C VAL A 79 8.70 6.01 -0.55
N VAL A 80 8.35 5.75 -1.81
CA VAL A 80 7.70 4.50 -2.23
C VAL A 80 8.62 3.30 -2.00
N TRP A 81 9.93 3.43 -2.27
CA TRP A 81 10.90 2.36 -2.01
C TRP A 81 11.03 2.05 -0.52
N ILE A 82 11.16 3.07 0.32
CA ILE A 82 11.28 2.90 1.78
C ILE A 82 9.98 2.36 2.37
N GLY A 83 8.86 3.00 2.07
CA GLY A 83 7.56 2.61 2.62
C GLY A 83 7.12 1.22 2.18
N GLY A 84 7.31 0.88 0.89
CA GLY A 84 7.00 -0.44 0.37
C GLY A 84 7.91 -1.54 0.94
N GLY A 85 9.19 -1.22 1.18
CA GLY A 85 10.12 -2.13 1.85
C GLY A 85 9.69 -2.45 3.29
N ILE A 86 9.34 -1.43 4.07
CA ILE A 86 8.84 -1.59 5.43
C ILE A 86 7.54 -2.41 5.42
N PHE A 87 6.62 -2.12 4.51
CA PHE A 87 5.35 -2.83 4.34
C PHE A 87 5.57 -4.30 4.00
N ALA A 88 6.42 -4.60 3.01
CA ALA A 88 6.71 -5.96 2.57
C ALA A 88 7.41 -6.78 3.66
N VAL A 89 8.43 -6.22 4.31
CA VAL A 89 9.14 -6.88 5.42
C VAL A 89 8.20 -7.15 6.58
N GLY A 90 7.32 -6.20 6.93
CA GLY A 90 6.31 -6.39 7.97
C GLY A 90 5.42 -7.60 7.74
N ILE A 91 4.90 -7.77 6.51
CA ILE A 91 4.04 -8.91 6.17
C ILE A 91 4.83 -10.22 6.10
N LEU A 92 6.00 -10.21 5.45
CA LEU A 92 6.82 -11.42 5.32
C LEU A 92 7.31 -11.92 6.69
N ALA A 93 7.74 -11.02 7.57
CA ALA A 93 8.15 -11.37 8.93
C ALA A 93 6.98 -11.94 9.74
N SER A 94 5.77 -11.43 9.55
CA SER A 94 4.57 -11.92 10.24
C SER A 94 4.30 -13.40 9.97
N ALA A 95 4.74 -13.94 8.82
CA ALA A 95 4.61 -15.35 8.49
C ALA A 95 5.30 -16.29 9.49
N PHE A 96 6.38 -15.83 10.11
CA PHE A 96 7.21 -16.63 11.03
C PHE A 96 6.95 -16.30 12.50
N LEU A 97 6.14 -15.29 12.78
CA LEU A 97 5.98 -14.72 14.13
C LEU A 97 4.58 -14.98 14.73
N ILE A 98 3.88 -15.99 14.22
CA ILE A 98 2.63 -16.50 14.80
C ILE A 98 2.99 -17.43 15.97
N VAL A 99 3.31 -16.83 17.10
CA VAL A 99 3.77 -17.48 18.32
C VAL A 99 2.82 -17.15 19.48
N PRO A 100 2.89 -17.87 20.63
CA PRO A 100 1.98 -17.62 21.76
C PRO A 100 1.97 -16.17 22.27
N SER A 101 3.12 -15.45 22.19
CA SER A 101 3.17 -14.02 22.50
C SER A 101 2.72 -13.20 21.28
N PRO A 102 1.73 -12.30 21.39
CA PRO A 102 1.29 -11.48 20.27
C PRO A 102 2.24 -10.31 19.94
N LEU A 103 3.19 -9.97 20.83
CA LEU A 103 4.08 -8.82 20.69
C LEU A 103 4.85 -8.77 19.35
N PRO A 104 5.46 -9.88 18.86
CA PRO A 104 6.15 -9.86 17.56
C PRO A 104 5.22 -9.47 16.41
N MET A 105 3.99 -10.00 16.39
CA MET A 105 2.98 -9.67 15.38
C MET A 105 2.49 -8.22 15.50
N TYR A 106 2.42 -7.66 16.70
CA TYR A 106 2.10 -6.24 16.87
C TYR A 106 3.14 -5.36 16.21
N VAL A 107 4.42 -5.71 16.33
CA VAL A 107 5.50 -4.95 15.68
C VAL A 107 5.48 -5.14 14.16
N THR A 108 5.43 -6.38 13.68
CA THR A 108 5.57 -6.66 12.24
C THR A 108 4.29 -6.34 11.47
N TYR A 109 3.18 -6.94 11.83
CA TYR A 109 1.89 -6.70 11.16
C TYR A 109 1.26 -5.37 11.57
N GLY A 110 1.25 -5.05 12.88
CA GLY A 110 0.64 -3.83 13.37
C GLY A 110 1.44 -2.58 12.99
N VAL A 111 2.69 -2.49 13.43
CA VAL A 111 3.48 -1.25 13.28
C VAL A 111 4.14 -1.15 11.92
N MET A 112 4.97 -2.12 11.55
CA MET A 112 5.75 -2.01 10.30
C MET A 112 4.85 -2.03 9.07
N GLN A 113 3.95 -3.00 8.99
CA GLN A 113 3.04 -3.13 7.87
C GLN A 113 2.12 -1.91 7.75
N GLY A 114 1.47 -1.47 8.84
CA GLY A 114 0.58 -0.31 8.82
C GLY A 114 1.31 0.98 8.46
N PHE A 115 2.46 1.25 9.08
CA PHE A 115 3.25 2.44 8.82
C PHE A 115 3.76 2.49 7.36
N GLY A 116 4.36 1.39 6.88
CA GLY A 116 4.84 1.29 5.50
C GLY A 116 3.73 1.48 4.48
N GLN A 117 2.57 0.88 4.73
CA GLN A 117 1.35 1.07 3.94
C GLN A 117 0.93 2.54 3.86
N GLY A 118 0.90 3.24 4.99
CA GLY A 118 0.54 4.66 5.04
C GLY A 118 1.50 5.53 4.23
N LEU A 119 2.82 5.29 4.35
CA LEU A 119 3.82 5.99 3.57
C LEU A 119 3.55 5.92 2.06
N ILE A 120 3.35 4.70 1.53
CA ILE A 120 3.16 4.52 0.08
C ILE A 120 1.79 5.01 -0.40
N TYR A 121 0.75 4.84 0.41
CA TYR A 121 -0.62 5.22 0.06
C TYR A 121 -0.74 6.70 -0.30
N THR A 122 -0.33 7.58 0.60
CA THR A 122 -0.39 9.04 0.38
C THR A 122 0.48 9.47 -0.80
N VAL A 123 1.70 8.95 -0.88
CA VAL A 123 2.67 9.35 -1.91
C VAL A 123 2.22 8.92 -3.31
N ILE A 124 1.66 7.72 -3.44
CA ILE A 124 1.16 7.24 -4.74
C ILE A 124 -0.03 8.07 -5.19
N ILE A 125 -1.04 8.27 -4.33
CA ILE A 125 -2.23 9.05 -4.68
C ILE A 125 -1.85 10.46 -5.11
N SER A 126 -1.05 11.16 -4.32
CA SER A 126 -0.66 12.53 -4.62
C SER A 126 0.19 12.64 -5.89
N THR A 127 1.04 11.65 -6.18
CA THR A 127 1.84 11.65 -7.40
C THR A 127 0.99 11.36 -8.63
N VAL A 128 0.04 10.44 -8.54
CA VAL A 128 -0.92 10.18 -9.61
C VAL A 128 -1.75 11.44 -9.89
N GLN A 129 -2.23 12.14 -8.85
CA GLN A 129 -2.94 13.42 -9.01
C GLN A 129 -2.10 14.48 -9.75
N LYS A 130 -0.79 14.57 -9.44
CA LYS A 130 0.13 15.50 -10.10
C LYS A 130 0.27 15.26 -11.61
N TRP A 131 0.01 14.03 -12.10
CA TRP A 131 -0.03 13.70 -13.52
C TRP A 131 -1.35 14.05 -14.22
N PHE A 132 -2.42 14.37 -13.49
CA PHE A 132 -3.74 14.67 -14.03
C PHE A 132 -4.27 16.01 -13.53
N PRO A 133 -3.57 17.14 -13.82
CA PRO A 133 -4.04 18.46 -13.47
C PRO A 133 -5.41 18.72 -14.11
N GLY A 134 -6.36 19.28 -13.37
CA GLY A 134 -7.75 19.48 -13.80
C GLY A 134 -8.65 18.22 -13.73
N ARG A 135 -8.09 17.02 -13.50
CA ARG A 135 -8.86 15.77 -13.34
C ARG A 135 -8.38 14.95 -12.14
N THR A 136 -8.00 15.64 -11.06
CA THR A 136 -7.45 15.02 -9.84
C THR A 136 -8.44 14.05 -9.18
N GLY A 137 -9.74 14.38 -9.21
CA GLY A 137 -10.79 13.49 -8.69
C GLY A 137 -10.88 12.17 -9.44
N PHE A 138 -10.80 12.19 -10.79
CA PHE A 138 -10.73 10.96 -11.59
C PHE A 138 -9.50 10.12 -11.24
N ALA A 139 -8.33 10.75 -11.20
CA ALA A 139 -7.08 10.08 -10.90
C ALA A 139 -7.08 9.41 -9.52
N SER A 140 -7.56 10.12 -8.49
CA SER A 140 -7.73 9.56 -7.15
C SER A 140 -8.77 8.46 -7.12
N GLY A 141 -9.91 8.66 -7.79
CA GLY A 141 -10.99 7.68 -7.84
C GLY A 141 -10.53 6.32 -8.36
N VAL A 142 -9.79 6.30 -9.47
CA VAL A 142 -9.23 5.06 -10.05
C VAL A 142 -8.33 4.34 -9.03
N VAL A 143 -7.42 5.07 -8.42
CA VAL A 143 -6.42 4.48 -7.51
C VAL A 143 -7.06 4.03 -6.18
N VAL A 144 -7.96 4.83 -5.61
CA VAL A 144 -8.66 4.49 -4.35
C VAL A 144 -9.64 3.34 -4.56
N THR A 145 -10.29 3.27 -5.72
CA THR A 145 -11.15 2.11 -6.07
C THR A 145 -10.34 0.82 -6.07
N ALA A 146 -9.11 0.84 -6.56
CA ALA A 146 -8.23 -0.34 -6.50
C ALA A 146 -8.00 -0.84 -5.06
N ASN A 147 -7.82 0.06 -4.09
CA ASN A 147 -7.72 -0.31 -2.67
C ASN A 147 -9.01 -0.99 -2.17
N GLY A 148 -10.17 -0.43 -2.48
CA GLY A 148 -11.46 -1.01 -2.08
C GLY A 148 -11.72 -2.40 -2.67
N LEU A 149 -11.23 -2.65 -3.90
CA LEU A 149 -11.37 -3.96 -4.57
C LEU A 149 -10.46 -5.05 -3.98
N CYS A 150 -9.46 -4.68 -3.18
CA CYS A 150 -8.54 -5.65 -2.56
C CYS A 150 -9.28 -6.73 -1.78
N GLY A 151 -10.19 -6.34 -0.89
CA GLY A 151 -10.96 -7.28 -0.09
C GLY A 151 -11.78 -8.24 -0.95
N PHE A 152 -12.41 -7.74 -2.02
CA PHE A 152 -13.22 -8.56 -2.92
C PHE A 152 -12.40 -9.67 -3.59
N PHE A 153 -11.20 -9.37 -4.08
CA PHE A 153 -10.36 -10.34 -4.76
C PHE A 153 -9.50 -11.18 -3.80
N LEU A 154 -8.88 -10.55 -2.80
CA LEU A 154 -7.96 -11.27 -1.90
C LEU A 154 -8.69 -12.11 -0.84
N ALA A 155 -9.90 -11.77 -0.44
CA ALA A 155 -10.61 -12.53 0.58
C ALA A 155 -10.85 -14.01 0.19
N PRO A 156 -11.41 -14.31 -0.99
CA PRO A 156 -11.62 -15.71 -1.40
C PRO A 156 -10.29 -16.44 -1.65
N ILE A 157 -9.28 -15.75 -2.20
CA ILE A 157 -7.94 -16.32 -2.44
C ILE A 157 -7.28 -16.66 -1.10
N SER A 158 -7.23 -15.70 -0.18
CA SER A 158 -6.65 -15.88 1.15
C SER A 158 -7.33 -17.02 1.92
N ARG A 159 -8.67 -17.09 1.87
CA ARG A 159 -9.42 -18.16 2.54
C ARG A 159 -9.05 -19.55 2.03
N LYS A 160 -8.93 -19.73 0.72
CA LYS A 160 -8.51 -21.01 0.13
C LYS A 160 -7.10 -21.41 0.56
N ILE A 161 -6.15 -20.47 0.56
CA ILE A 161 -4.77 -20.74 0.97
C ILE A 161 -4.72 -21.01 2.47
N LEU A 162 -5.44 -20.24 3.30
CA LEU A 162 -5.52 -20.44 4.75
C LEU A 162 -6.03 -21.84 5.12
N GLN A 163 -7.06 -22.34 4.42
CA GLN A 163 -7.60 -23.66 4.64
C GLN A 163 -6.63 -24.78 4.23
N ALA A 164 -5.85 -24.58 3.17
CA ALA A 164 -4.93 -25.58 2.66
C ALA A 164 -3.58 -25.58 3.38
N GLU A 165 -3.04 -24.41 3.71
CA GLU A 165 -1.62 -24.23 4.07
C GLU A 165 -1.43 -23.51 5.43
N GLY A 166 -2.50 -23.04 6.04
CA GLY A 166 -2.46 -22.28 7.29
C GLY A 166 -1.98 -20.83 7.14
N PRO A 167 -2.00 -20.06 8.24
CA PRO A 167 -1.77 -18.60 8.18
C PRO A 167 -0.33 -18.22 7.84
N GLY A 168 0.68 -18.95 8.33
CA GLY A 168 2.09 -18.63 8.06
C GLY A 168 2.43 -18.69 6.57
N LYS A 169 2.08 -19.76 5.87
CA LYS A 169 2.31 -19.88 4.42
C LYS A 169 1.47 -18.88 3.63
N THR A 170 0.26 -18.57 4.10
CA THR A 170 -0.58 -17.55 3.45
C THR A 170 0.06 -16.17 3.51
N PHE A 171 0.63 -15.78 4.67
CA PHE A 171 1.40 -14.54 4.79
C PHE A 171 2.62 -14.51 3.86
N LEU A 172 3.30 -15.64 3.68
CA LEU A 172 4.43 -15.73 2.75
C LEU A 172 4.00 -15.53 1.31
N ILE A 173 2.98 -16.22 0.84
CA ILE A 173 2.49 -16.15 -0.54
C ILE A 173 1.99 -14.74 -0.86
N ILE A 174 1.12 -14.21 -0.02
CA ILE A 174 0.57 -12.87 -0.21
C ILE A 174 1.67 -11.81 -0.03
N GLY A 175 2.53 -11.95 0.97
CA GLY A 175 3.66 -11.04 1.18
C GLY A 175 4.65 -11.03 0.02
N ALA A 176 4.95 -12.17 -0.59
CA ALA A 176 5.76 -12.25 -1.80
C ALA A 176 5.08 -11.52 -2.98
N THR A 177 3.77 -11.72 -3.16
CA THR A 177 3.00 -11.03 -4.22
C THR A 177 3.00 -9.51 -4.02
N ILE A 178 2.84 -9.05 -2.77
CA ILE A 178 2.94 -7.63 -2.40
C ILE A 178 4.35 -7.09 -2.68
N THR A 179 5.37 -7.86 -2.33
CA THR A 179 6.78 -7.48 -2.58
C THR A 179 7.06 -7.29 -4.06
N VAL A 180 6.62 -8.22 -4.90
CA VAL A 180 6.76 -8.10 -6.37
C VAL A 180 6.02 -6.87 -6.88
N SER A 181 4.78 -6.65 -6.45
CA SER A 181 3.99 -5.48 -6.81
C SER A 181 4.68 -4.16 -6.43
N TRP A 182 5.21 -4.08 -5.22
CA TRP A 182 5.96 -2.93 -4.75
C TRP A 182 7.24 -2.68 -5.56
N ILE A 183 8.02 -3.72 -5.87
CA ILE A 183 9.24 -3.60 -6.69
C ILE A 183 8.88 -3.05 -8.08
N LEU A 184 7.85 -3.62 -8.73
CA LEU A 184 7.39 -3.16 -10.03
C LEU A 184 6.90 -1.69 -9.97
N CYS A 185 6.13 -1.34 -8.94
CA CYS A 185 5.74 0.04 -8.72
C CYS A 185 6.98 0.94 -8.56
N GLY A 186 7.92 0.58 -7.70
CA GLY A 186 9.15 1.35 -7.49
C GLY A 186 9.98 1.56 -8.75
N ILE A 187 9.99 0.61 -9.68
CA ILE A 187 10.70 0.72 -10.96
C ILE A 187 9.98 1.71 -11.90
N PHE A 188 8.70 1.51 -12.14
CA PHE A 188 7.91 2.24 -13.15
C PHE A 188 7.27 3.52 -12.64
N PHE A 189 7.27 3.75 -11.33
CA PHE A 189 6.70 4.94 -10.70
C PHE A 189 7.58 6.17 -10.92
N SER A 190 6.99 7.24 -11.41
CA SER A 190 7.68 8.51 -11.63
C SER A 190 6.78 9.69 -11.31
N ALA A 191 7.38 10.76 -10.78
CA ALA A 191 6.69 12.03 -10.60
C ALA A 191 6.89 12.92 -11.84
N PRO A 192 5.92 13.76 -12.20
CA PRO A 192 6.11 14.74 -13.27
C PRO A 192 7.14 15.79 -12.87
N ASP A 193 7.86 16.33 -13.86
CA ASP A 193 8.81 17.40 -13.65
C ASP A 193 8.16 18.64 -13.05
N LYS A 194 8.85 19.30 -12.13
CA LYS A 194 8.34 20.49 -11.42
C LYS A 194 7.97 21.61 -12.41
N GLU A 195 8.75 21.78 -13.47
CA GLU A 195 8.50 22.79 -14.49
C GLU A 195 7.25 22.49 -15.31
N TRP A 196 7.08 21.24 -15.74
CA TRP A 196 5.88 20.79 -16.44
C TRP A 196 4.62 21.02 -15.58
N ARG A 197 4.68 20.63 -14.29
CA ARG A 197 3.56 20.79 -13.36
C ARG A 197 3.17 22.25 -13.19
N ARG A 198 4.14 23.15 -13.01
CA ARG A 198 3.89 24.59 -12.87
C ARG A 198 3.20 25.17 -14.11
N LYS A 199 3.69 24.80 -15.31
CA LYS A 199 3.07 25.23 -16.58
C LYS A 199 1.64 24.70 -16.73
N ALA A 200 1.39 23.46 -16.36
CA ALA A 200 0.07 22.84 -16.43
C ALA A 200 -0.93 23.48 -15.44
N GLU A 201 -0.49 23.82 -14.23
CA GLU A 201 -1.31 24.52 -13.23
C GLU A 201 -1.60 25.97 -13.65
N GLN A 202 -0.66 26.66 -14.29
CA GLN A 202 -0.88 28.00 -14.85
C GLN A 202 -1.93 27.98 -15.97
N ALA A 203 -1.79 27.07 -16.93
CA ALA A 203 -2.74 26.93 -18.02
C ALA A 203 -4.18 26.61 -17.57
N LEU A 204 -4.36 25.99 -16.39
CA LEU A 204 -5.67 25.76 -15.80
C LEU A 204 -6.27 26.99 -15.11
N ARG A 205 -5.44 27.91 -14.63
CA ARG A 205 -5.91 29.17 -14.01
C ARG A 205 -6.34 30.19 -15.03
N GLU A 206 -5.89 30.05 -16.29
CA GLU A 206 -6.19 30.93 -17.40
C GLU A 206 -7.46 30.49 -18.18
N GLN A 207 -8.08 29.37 -17.83
CA GLN A 207 -9.35 28.85 -18.35
C GLN A 207 -10.53 29.20 -17.43
#